data_d361d4e1be48bf0bc8cb0792b79e7c67
#
_entry.id   d361d4e1be48bf0bc8cb0792b79e7c67
#
_cell.length_a   1.000
_cell.length_b   1.000
_cell.length_c   1.000
_cell.angle_alpha   90.00
_cell.angle_beta   90.00
_cell.angle_gamma   90.00
#
_symmetry.space_group_name_H-M   'P 1'
#
loop_
_entity.id
_entity.type
_entity.pdbx_description
1 polymer ?
#
loop_
_entity_poly.entity_id
_entity_poly.type
_entity_poly.pdbx_seq_one_letter_code
_entity_poly.pdbx_strand_id
1 'polypeptide(L)'
;CLVGSEMCIRDRDISREIEPIINEEMTLAGVPVIFHEIETNGIGYVDVLFDMSLVEEQDLPYVGILQSVLGIIDTERYDYGTLFNEINVNTGGIGTSLELYNDVTNIREKAFKATFEIKGKALYGKLPVAFDMMREILMESKLDDGKRIREILAMLKSRLLMKFQSSGHVTAVLRAQSYASPAAKLKDMTNGIAFYETVSYIEEHFEEEKEKLSEKLIDLSKKLFCGDNMMLSYTAAREGLEGLEEMAEKLKNSLHTRTAEEDKRCVIHCEKKNEGFKTASKVQYVAKAGNFIDQGVAYTGALQILKVIMSYDYLWQNIRVKGGAYGCMSNFNRIGEGYFVSYRDPNLKRTLDVYDGVVDYLKNFTVSERDMTKYIIGTMSGIDQPMTPASKGERSMNLYMNKVSAVSYTHLTLP
;
A
#
# COMPACT_ATOMS: atom_id res chain seq x y z
N CYS A 1 14.88 30.60 -11.66
CA CYS A 1 13.94 31.71 -11.97
C CYS A 1 14.61 32.71 -12.87
N LEU A 2 14.05 32.98 -14.05
CA LEU A 2 14.41 34.12 -14.86
C LEU A 2 13.96 35.38 -14.11
N VAL A 3 14.90 36.24 -13.75
CA VAL A 3 14.64 37.53 -13.10
C VAL A 3 13.75 38.35 -14.03
N GLY A 4 12.52 38.67 -13.62
CA GLY A 4 11.58 39.52 -14.35
C GLY A 4 10.41 38.78 -15.03
N SER A 5 10.24 37.46 -14.88
CA SER A 5 9.04 36.78 -15.38
C SER A 5 7.98 36.71 -14.29
N GLU A 6 6.72 36.92 -14.64
CA GLU A 6 5.55 36.73 -13.76
C GLU A 6 5.32 35.25 -13.35
N MET A 7 6.25 34.34 -13.71
CA MET A 7 6.20 32.91 -13.42
C MET A 7 6.85 32.47 -12.09
N CYS A 8 7.17 33.40 -11.20
CA CYS A 8 7.63 33.05 -9.85
C CYS A 8 6.44 32.81 -8.93
N ILE A 9 6.16 31.56 -8.62
CA ILE A 9 5.18 31.18 -7.58
C ILE A 9 5.67 31.70 -6.23
N ARG A 10 4.81 32.40 -5.49
CA ARG A 10 5.03 32.83 -4.11
C ARG A 10 4.14 32.01 -3.19
N ASP A 11 4.48 31.93 -1.90
CA ASP A 11 3.67 31.26 -0.88
C ASP A 11 2.19 31.70 -0.90
N ARG A 12 1.92 32.98 -1.13
CA ARG A 12 0.57 33.56 -1.26
C ARG A 12 -0.19 33.13 -2.52
N ASP A 13 0.53 32.61 -3.53
CA ASP A 13 -0.03 32.13 -4.80
C ASP A 13 -0.43 30.64 -4.72
N ILE A 14 -0.11 29.97 -3.59
CA ILE A 14 -0.49 28.57 -3.33
C ILE A 14 -1.95 28.55 -2.89
N SER A 15 -2.77 27.76 -3.58
CA SER A 15 -4.16 27.56 -3.16
C SER A 15 -4.20 26.92 -1.77
N ARG A 16 -5.08 27.47 -0.92
CA ARG A 16 -5.43 26.89 0.37
C ARG A 16 -6.66 25.98 0.30
N GLU A 17 -7.26 25.89 -0.90
CA GLU A 17 -8.37 24.99 -1.16
C GLU A 17 -7.82 23.59 -1.38
N ILE A 18 -8.38 22.64 -0.70
CA ILE A 18 -8.03 21.22 -0.81
C ILE A 18 -9.03 20.56 -1.74
N GLU A 19 -8.55 19.70 -2.63
CA GLU A 19 -9.41 18.82 -3.42
C GLU A 19 -10.42 18.11 -2.51
N PRO A 20 -11.72 18.15 -2.82
CA PRO A 20 -12.75 17.59 -1.96
C PRO A 20 -12.56 16.07 -1.79
N ILE A 21 -12.93 15.59 -0.61
CA ILE A 21 -13.07 14.15 -0.33
C ILE A 21 -14.47 13.77 -0.77
N ILE A 22 -14.58 12.86 -1.72
CA ILE A 22 -15.84 12.47 -2.34
C ILE A 22 -16.18 11.04 -1.91
N ASN A 23 -17.01 10.91 -0.88
CA ASN A 23 -17.49 9.62 -0.38
C ASN A 23 -18.99 9.72 -0.14
N GLU A 24 -19.75 8.87 -0.81
CA GLU A 24 -21.16 8.63 -0.56
C GLU A 24 -21.33 7.17 -0.11
N GLU A 25 -21.79 6.99 1.13
CA GLU A 25 -22.05 5.66 1.67
C GLU A 25 -23.43 5.19 1.19
N MET A 26 -23.48 4.00 0.63
CA MET A 26 -24.74 3.36 0.24
C MET A 26 -24.69 1.86 0.49
N THR A 27 -25.83 1.21 0.36
CA THR A 27 -25.94 -0.24 0.45
C THR A 27 -26.71 -0.73 -0.76
N LEU A 28 -26.11 -1.61 -1.56
CA LEU A 28 -26.71 -2.20 -2.75
C LEU A 28 -26.82 -3.72 -2.54
N ALA A 29 -28.02 -4.27 -2.59
CA ALA A 29 -28.30 -5.68 -2.32
C ALA A 29 -27.67 -6.21 -1.00
N GLY A 30 -27.60 -5.36 0.03
CA GLY A 30 -26.97 -5.68 1.31
C GLY A 30 -25.43 -5.74 1.26
N VAL A 31 -24.80 -5.14 0.24
CA VAL A 31 -23.35 -4.92 0.15
C VAL A 31 -23.07 -3.47 0.49
N PRO A 32 -22.17 -3.17 1.46
CA PRO A 32 -21.68 -1.81 1.71
C PRO A 32 -20.92 -1.29 0.49
N VAL A 33 -21.23 -0.09 0.03
CA VAL A 33 -20.60 0.55 -1.12
C VAL A 33 -20.18 1.97 -0.72
N ILE A 34 -18.93 2.32 -0.99
CA ILE A 34 -18.45 3.70 -0.96
C ILE A 34 -18.35 4.18 -2.40
N PHE A 35 -19.24 5.08 -2.75
CA PHE A 35 -19.32 5.65 -4.08
C PHE A 35 -18.58 6.99 -4.13
N HIS A 36 -17.75 7.12 -5.14
CA HIS A 36 -17.00 8.35 -5.43
C HIS A 36 -17.53 8.93 -6.74
N GLU A 37 -18.46 9.88 -6.63
CA GLU A 37 -19.05 10.54 -7.81
C GLU A 37 -18.03 11.45 -8.48
N ILE A 38 -17.41 10.97 -9.52
CA ILE A 38 -16.36 11.66 -10.27
C ILE A 38 -16.61 11.41 -11.76
N GLU A 39 -16.47 12.46 -12.58
CA GLU A 39 -16.52 12.31 -14.04
C GLU A 39 -15.37 11.44 -14.53
N THR A 40 -15.69 10.31 -15.16
CA THR A 40 -14.75 9.27 -15.59
C THR A 40 -14.78 8.97 -17.08
N ASN A 41 -15.55 9.74 -17.84
CA ASN A 41 -15.74 9.54 -19.30
C ASN A 41 -16.21 8.09 -19.63
N GLY A 42 -17.20 7.58 -18.88
CA GLY A 42 -17.82 6.28 -19.15
C GLY A 42 -17.04 5.06 -18.63
N ILE A 43 -16.01 5.26 -17.79
CA ILE A 43 -15.24 4.18 -17.15
C ILE A 43 -15.68 4.03 -15.70
N GLY A 44 -16.03 2.81 -15.29
CA GLY A 44 -16.21 2.44 -13.90
C GLY A 44 -14.91 1.84 -13.34
N TYR A 45 -14.45 2.35 -12.18
CA TYR A 45 -13.34 1.79 -11.40
C TYR A 45 -13.94 1.10 -10.19
N VAL A 46 -13.72 -0.20 -10.08
CA VAL A 46 -14.31 -1.06 -9.04
C VAL A 46 -13.21 -1.70 -8.23
N ASP A 47 -13.27 -1.55 -6.92
CA ASP A 47 -12.45 -2.29 -5.98
C ASP A 47 -13.39 -3.11 -5.07
N VAL A 48 -13.22 -4.42 -5.06
CA VAL A 48 -13.94 -5.34 -4.16
C VAL A 48 -13.00 -5.66 -3.02
N LEU A 49 -13.39 -5.30 -1.80
CA LEU A 49 -12.58 -5.42 -0.59
C LEU A 49 -13.11 -6.54 0.30
N PHE A 50 -12.19 -7.34 0.84
CA PHE A 50 -12.46 -8.39 1.83
C PHE A 50 -11.60 -8.13 3.07
N ASP A 51 -12.22 -8.07 4.24
CA ASP A 51 -11.54 -7.85 5.51
C ASP A 51 -10.68 -9.07 5.89
N MET A 52 -9.44 -8.82 6.28
CA MET A 52 -8.46 -9.84 6.66
C MET A 52 -8.36 -10.05 8.18
N SER A 53 -9.22 -9.44 9.00
CA SER A 53 -9.12 -9.47 10.47
C SER A 53 -9.16 -10.88 11.07
N LEU A 54 -9.74 -11.85 10.37
CA LEU A 54 -9.82 -13.26 10.77
C LEU A 54 -8.63 -14.12 10.31
N VAL A 55 -7.69 -13.54 9.56
CA VAL A 55 -6.47 -14.26 9.14
C VAL A 55 -5.47 -14.25 10.28
N GLU A 56 -5.01 -15.41 10.71
CA GLU A 56 -4.00 -15.51 11.76
C GLU A 56 -2.62 -15.03 11.30
N GLU A 57 -1.78 -14.53 12.24
CA GLU A 57 -0.45 -14.01 11.93
C GLU A 57 0.40 -15.00 11.11
N GLN A 58 0.36 -16.28 11.47
CA GLN A 58 1.11 -17.34 10.80
C GLN A 58 0.66 -17.60 9.35
N ASP A 59 -0.58 -17.25 8.99
CA ASP A 59 -1.15 -17.46 7.66
C ASP A 59 -0.95 -16.27 6.72
N LEU A 60 -0.48 -15.11 7.23
CA LEU A 60 -0.26 -13.92 6.42
C LEU A 60 0.67 -14.12 5.20
N PRO A 61 1.78 -14.87 5.28
CA PRO A 61 2.59 -15.13 4.10
C PRO A 61 1.83 -15.91 3.02
N TYR A 62 0.94 -16.82 3.40
CA TYR A 62 0.10 -17.56 2.44
C TYR A 62 -0.95 -16.68 1.77
N VAL A 63 -1.44 -15.62 2.46
CA VAL A 63 -2.27 -14.59 1.80
C VAL A 63 -1.47 -13.84 0.75
N GLY A 64 -0.21 -13.52 1.01
CA GLY A 64 0.70 -12.92 0.01
C GLY A 64 0.93 -13.84 -1.20
N ILE A 65 1.02 -15.17 -0.98
CA ILE A 65 1.10 -16.16 -2.06
C ILE A 65 -0.23 -16.21 -2.82
N LEU A 66 -1.37 -16.31 -2.12
CA LEU A 66 -2.70 -16.31 -2.74
C LEU A 66 -2.89 -15.08 -3.64
N GLN A 67 -2.55 -13.88 -3.14
CA GLN A 67 -2.60 -12.64 -3.90
C GLN A 67 -1.70 -12.71 -5.16
N SER A 68 -0.57 -13.38 -5.07
CA SER A 68 0.38 -13.50 -6.19
C SER A 68 -0.02 -14.56 -7.22
N VAL A 69 -0.87 -15.51 -6.86
CA VAL A 69 -1.33 -16.62 -7.70
C VAL A 69 -2.60 -16.25 -8.48
N LEU A 70 -3.54 -15.55 -7.83
CA LEU A 70 -4.83 -15.19 -8.44
C LEU A 70 -4.65 -14.32 -9.68
N GLY A 71 -5.37 -14.69 -10.75
CA GLY A 71 -5.32 -14.02 -12.06
C GLY A 71 -4.20 -14.47 -12.99
N ILE A 72 -3.27 -15.32 -12.53
CA ILE A 72 -2.18 -15.89 -13.35
C ILE A 72 -2.08 -17.42 -13.25
N ILE A 73 -3.08 -18.07 -12.70
CA ILE A 73 -3.29 -19.51 -12.66
C ILE A 73 -4.52 -19.85 -13.49
N ASP A 74 -4.64 -21.10 -13.94
CA ASP A 74 -5.82 -21.58 -14.64
C ASP A 74 -7.06 -21.49 -13.76
N THR A 75 -8.21 -21.27 -14.38
CA THR A 75 -9.52 -21.35 -13.74
C THR A 75 -10.29 -22.54 -14.33
N GLU A 76 -11.53 -22.75 -13.87
CA GLU A 76 -12.37 -23.81 -14.45
C GLU A 76 -12.73 -23.54 -15.92
N ARG A 77 -12.88 -22.26 -16.32
CA ARG A 77 -13.27 -21.88 -17.69
C ARG A 77 -12.11 -21.55 -18.61
N TYR A 78 -11.00 -21.07 -18.07
CA TYR A 78 -9.89 -20.51 -18.83
C TYR A 78 -8.55 -21.05 -18.36
N ASP A 79 -7.68 -21.39 -19.30
CA ASP A 79 -6.26 -21.39 -19.00
C ASP A 79 -5.78 -19.95 -18.74
N TYR A 80 -4.68 -19.79 -18.01
CA TYR A 80 -4.19 -18.48 -17.58
C TYR A 80 -3.87 -17.53 -18.75
N GLY A 81 -3.46 -18.06 -19.89
CA GLY A 81 -3.17 -17.26 -21.10
C GLY A 81 -4.46 -16.71 -21.73
N THR A 82 -5.48 -17.57 -21.84
CA THR A 82 -6.82 -17.17 -22.31
C THR A 82 -7.47 -16.20 -21.34
N LEU A 83 -7.40 -16.44 -20.03
CA LEU A 83 -7.91 -15.53 -19.00
C LEU A 83 -7.27 -14.14 -19.14
N PHE A 84 -5.95 -14.07 -19.29
CA PHE A 84 -5.23 -12.82 -19.50
C PHE A 84 -5.72 -12.08 -20.75
N ASN A 85 -5.92 -12.78 -21.85
CA ASN A 85 -6.40 -12.18 -23.10
C ASN A 85 -7.84 -11.66 -22.95
N GLU A 86 -8.73 -12.43 -22.34
CA GLU A 86 -10.12 -12.02 -22.10
C GLU A 86 -10.23 -10.78 -21.20
N ILE A 87 -9.41 -10.70 -20.14
CA ILE A 87 -9.29 -9.52 -19.29
C ILE A 87 -8.90 -8.30 -20.13
N ASN A 88 -7.86 -8.42 -20.96
CA ASN A 88 -7.35 -7.29 -21.75
C ASN A 88 -8.30 -6.84 -22.87
N VAL A 89 -9.08 -7.75 -23.45
CA VAL A 89 -10.05 -7.42 -24.51
C VAL A 89 -11.30 -6.74 -23.96
N ASN A 90 -11.72 -7.11 -22.75
CA ASN A 90 -13.00 -6.66 -22.20
C ASN A 90 -12.87 -5.59 -21.12
N THR A 91 -11.69 -5.41 -20.53
CA THR A 91 -11.47 -4.51 -19.39
C THR A 91 -10.22 -3.66 -19.57
N GLY A 92 -10.02 -2.69 -18.71
CA GLY A 92 -8.75 -1.96 -18.60
C GLY A 92 -7.74 -2.64 -17.67
N GLY A 93 -7.97 -3.90 -17.30
CA GLY A 93 -7.17 -4.71 -16.40
C GLY A 93 -7.92 -5.09 -15.13
N ILE A 94 -7.63 -6.29 -14.62
CA ILE A 94 -8.08 -6.79 -13.32
C ILE A 94 -6.83 -7.27 -12.58
N GLY A 95 -6.73 -6.94 -11.29
CA GLY A 95 -5.59 -7.35 -10.46
C GLY A 95 -5.96 -7.39 -8.98
N THR A 96 -5.11 -8.05 -8.20
CA THR A 96 -5.27 -8.20 -6.76
C THR A 96 -4.24 -7.38 -6.00
N SER A 97 -4.60 -6.88 -4.82
CA SER A 97 -3.70 -6.17 -3.91
C SER A 97 -4.04 -6.46 -2.46
N LEU A 98 -3.09 -6.19 -1.57
CA LEU A 98 -3.30 -6.16 -0.12
C LEU A 98 -3.11 -4.72 0.34
N GLU A 99 -4.15 -4.15 0.95
CA GLU A 99 -4.13 -2.77 1.41
C GLU A 99 -4.21 -2.70 2.94
N LEU A 100 -3.62 -1.63 3.47
CA LEU A 100 -3.54 -1.39 4.91
C LEU A 100 -4.03 0.02 5.22
N TYR A 101 -5.05 0.10 6.03
CA TYR A 101 -5.69 1.34 6.44
C TYR A 101 -5.48 1.55 7.93
N ASN A 102 -4.71 2.57 8.29
CA ASN A 102 -4.42 2.87 9.69
C ASN A 102 -5.51 3.75 10.30
N ASP A 103 -6.07 3.33 11.42
CA ASP A 103 -7.06 4.12 12.13
C ASP A 103 -6.41 5.32 12.83
N VAL A 104 -6.50 6.50 12.21
CA VAL A 104 -5.90 7.73 12.78
C VAL A 104 -6.63 8.22 14.03
N THR A 105 -7.79 7.67 14.38
CA THR A 105 -8.50 7.98 15.63
C THR A 105 -7.99 7.14 16.80
N ASN A 106 -7.34 6.00 16.53
CA ASN A 106 -6.80 5.05 17.50
C ASN A 106 -5.28 4.82 17.32
N ILE A 107 -4.54 5.90 17.08
CA ILE A 107 -3.10 5.85 16.74
C ILE A 107 -2.27 5.18 17.86
N ARG A 108 -2.61 5.42 19.13
CA ARG A 108 -1.88 4.87 20.29
C ARG A 108 -1.99 3.34 20.37
N GLU A 109 -3.10 2.80 19.95
CA GLU A 109 -3.36 1.36 19.89
C GLU A 109 -2.79 0.74 18.62
N LYS A 110 -2.24 1.57 17.71
CA LYS A 110 -1.74 1.16 16.38
C LYS A 110 -2.79 0.36 15.61
N ALA A 111 -4.05 0.73 15.78
CA ALA A 111 -5.17 0.07 15.14
C ALA A 111 -5.11 0.27 13.62
N PHE A 112 -5.36 -0.80 12.90
CA PHE A 112 -5.42 -0.78 11.45
C PHE A 112 -6.42 -1.83 10.94
N LYS A 113 -6.84 -1.67 9.69
CA LYS A 113 -7.61 -2.64 8.93
C LYS A 113 -6.78 -3.12 7.74
N ALA A 114 -6.68 -4.41 7.54
CA ALA A 114 -6.08 -5.01 6.36
C ALA A 114 -7.19 -5.57 5.47
N THR A 115 -7.07 -5.39 4.16
CA THR A 115 -8.00 -5.91 3.18
C THR A 115 -7.27 -6.66 2.08
N PHE A 116 -7.87 -7.75 1.62
CA PHE A 116 -7.57 -8.33 0.33
C PHE A 116 -8.50 -7.66 -0.70
N GLU A 117 -7.95 -7.17 -1.78
CA GLU A 117 -8.71 -6.44 -2.78
C GLU A 117 -8.52 -7.02 -4.18
N ILE A 118 -9.63 -7.13 -4.94
CA ILE A 118 -9.59 -7.33 -6.37
C ILE A 118 -10.10 -6.06 -7.04
N LYS A 119 -9.28 -5.49 -7.90
CA LYS A 119 -9.51 -4.19 -8.54
C LYS A 119 -9.66 -4.35 -10.03
N GLY A 120 -10.59 -3.62 -10.62
CA GLY A 120 -10.76 -3.59 -12.05
C GLY A 120 -11.34 -2.27 -12.55
N LYS A 121 -11.17 -2.04 -13.84
CA LYS A 121 -11.78 -0.91 -14.53
C LYS A 121 -12.30 -1.36 -15.89
N ALA A 122 -13.47 -0.86 -16.26
CA ALA A 122 -14.06 -1.15 -17.56
C ALA A 122 -14.97 -0.01 -17.99
N LEU A 123 -15.28 0.06 -19.27
CA LEU A 123 -16.39 0.88 -19.74
C LEU A 123 -17.71 0.41 -19.09
N TYR A 124 -18.65 1.29 -18.83
CA TYR A 124 -19.93 0.95 -18.15
C TYR A 124 -20.61 -0.26 -18.78
N GLY A 125 -20.71 -0.33 -20.10
CA GLY A 125 -21.30 -1.48 -20.81
C GLY A 125 -20.48 -2.79 -20.72
N LYS A 126 -19.25 -2.75 -20.18
CA LYS A 126 -18.37 -3.90 -19.97
C LYS A 126 -18.20 -4.28 -18.49
N LEU A 127 -18.74 -3.50 -17.56
CA LEU A 127 -18.70 -3.81 -16.14
C LEU A 127 -19.26 -5.19 -15.80
N PRO A 128 -20.39 -5.67 -16.38
CA PRO A 128 -20.86 -7.03 -16.09
C PRO A 128 -19.83 -8.10 -16.41
N VAL A 129 -19.06 -7.93 -17.48
CA VAL A 129 -17.97 -8.86 -17.84
C VAL A 129 -16.81 -8.76 -16.84
N ALA A 130 -16.46 -7.54 -16.39
CA ALA A 130 -15.43 -7.36 -15.39
C ALA A 130 -15.78 -8.05 -14.05
N PHE A 131 -17.03 -7.92 -13.60
CA PHE A 131 -17.53 -8.61 -12.41
C PHE A 131 -17.53 -10.13 -12.56
N ASP A 132 -17.94 -10.66 -13.73
CA ASP A 132 -17.87 -12.10 -14.01
C ASP A 132 -16.43 -12.62 -13.99
N MET A 133 -15.47 -11.85 -14.52
CA MET A 133 -14.05 -12.22 -14.47
C MET A 133 -13.48 -12.14 -13.06
N MET A 134 -13.85 -11.14 -12.27
CA MET A 134 -13.47 -11.07 -10.84
C MET A 134 -14.00 -12.29 -10.09
N ARG A 135 -15.26 -12.68 -10.31
CA ARG A 135 -15.83 -13.90 -9.76
C ARG A 135 -15.04 -15.13 -10.16
N GLU A 136 -14.72 -15.27 -11.44
CA GLU A 136 -13.94 -16.41 -11.98
C GLU A 136 -12.59 -16.52 -11.29
N ILE A 137 -11.86 -15.40 -11.14
CA ILE A 137 -10.57 -15.35 -10.47
C ILE A 137 -10.68 -15.73 -8.98
N LEU A 138 -11.70 -15.23 -8.27
CA LEU A 138 -11.84 -15.47 -6.85
C LEU A 138 -12.33 -16.88 -6.51
N MET A 139 -13.23 -17.45 -7.33
CA MET A 139 -13.99 -18.66 -6.99
C MET A 139 -13.56 -19.90 -7.76
N GLU A 140 -12.98 -19.74 -8.95
CA GLU A 140 -12.75 -20.86 -9.88
C GLU A 140 -11.25 -21.07 -10.18
N SER A 141 -10.34 -20.36 -9.49
CA SER A 141 -8.88 -20.55 -9.65
C SER A 141 -8.44 -21.92 -9.13
N LYS A 142 -7.66 -22.64 -9.92
CA LYS A 142 -7.17 -24.00 -9.59
C LYS A 142 -6.00 -23.95 -8.61
N LEU A 143 -6.32 -23.70 -7.34
CA LEU A 143 -5.34 -23.55 -6.26
C LEU A 143 -4.67 -24.87 -5.84
N ASP A 144 -4.98 -25.98 -6.52
CA ASP A 144 -4.38 -27.29 -6.39
C ASP A 144 -3.47 -27.67 -7.57
N ASP A 145 -3.32 -26.81 -8.58
CA ASP A 145 -2.34 -26.99 -9.66
C ASP A 145 -0.90 -26.78 -9.14
N GLY A 146 -0.36 -27.80 -8.51
CA GLY A 146 0.99 -27.75 -7.94
C GLY A 146 2.08 -27.41 -8.96
N LYS A 147 1.95 -27.84 -10.23
CA LYS A 147 2.93 -27.50 -11.25
C LYS A 147 2.96 -26.00 -11.51
N ARG A 148 1.80 -25.40 -11.72
CA ARG A 148 1.69 -23.97 -12.01
C ARG A 148 2.06 -23.13 -10.79
N ILE A 149 1.64 -23.52 -9.60
CA ILE A 149 2.02 -22.85 -8.36
C ILE A 149 3.54 -22.83 -8.18
N ARG A 150 4.24 -23.91 -8.44
CA ARG A 150 5.72 -23.97 -8.40
C ARG A 150 6.37 -22.96 -9.34
N GLU A 151 5.88 -22.87 -10.58
CA GLU A 151 6.36 -21.89 -11.55
C GLU A 151 6.16 -20.45 -11.05
N ILE A 152 4.98 -20.17 -10.46
CA ILE A 152 4.65 -18.86 -9.90
C ILE A 152 5.55 -18.53 -8.70
N LEU A 153 5.81 -19.48 -7.80
CA LEU A 153 6.72 -19.29 -6.66
C LEU A 153 8.14 -18.96 -7.11
N ALA A 154 8.67 -19.66 -8.12
CA ALA A 154 9.99 -19.38 -8.67
C ALA A 154 10.08 -17.98 -9.31
N MET A 155 9.04 -17.57 -10.05
CA MET A 155 8.94 -16.20 -10.59
C MET A 155 8.84 -15.16 -9.46
N LEU A 156 8.05 -15.43 -8.42
CA LEU A 156 7.86 -14.55 -7.27
C LEU A 156 9.15 -14.36 -6.49
N LYS A 157 9.88 -15.44 -6.19
CA LYS A 157 11.20 -15.42 -5.55
C LYS A 157 12.17 -14.54 -6.34
N SER A 158 12.24 -14.73 -7.65
CA SER A 158 13.11 -13.94 -8.54
C SER A 158 12.72 -12.46 -8.54
N ARG A 159 11.42 -12.15 -8.57
CA ARG A 159 10.88 -10.77 -8.52
C ARG A 159 11.22 -10.09 -7.20
N LEU A 160 11.08 -10.78 -6.07
CA LEU A 160 11.45 -10.27 -4.75
C LEU A 160 12.94 -9.96 -4.66
N LEU A 161 13.81 -10.85 -5.16
CA LEU A 161 15.26 -10.60 -5.22
C LEU A 161 15.61 -9.38 -6.06
N MET A 162 14.99 -9.22 -7.24
CA MET A 162 15.18 -8.04 -8.07
C MET A 162 14.72 -6.77 -7.37
N LYS A 163 13.60 -6.81 -6.66
CA LYS A 163 13.08 -5.72 -5.84
C LYS A 163 14.08 -5.32 -4.74
N PHE A 164 14.68 -6.28 -4.05
CA PHE A 164 15.69 -6.01 -3.01
C PHE A 164 16.94 -5.35 -3.57
N GLN A 165 17.32 -5.67 -4.79
CA GLN A 165 18.47 -5.05 -5.46
C GLN A 165 18.15 -3.65 -6.01
N SER A 166 17.00 -3.46 -6.64
CA SER A 166 16.63 -2.20 -7.28
C SER A 166 16.09 -1.18 -6.29
N SER A 167 15.31 -1.63 -5.31
CA SER A 167 14.57 -0.81 -4.35
C SER A 167 14.84 -1.22 -2.89
N GLY A 168 16.06 -1.68 -2.59
CA GLY A 168 16.43 -2.19 -1.26
C GLY A 168 16.23 -1.18 -0.13
N HIS A 169 16.27 0.12 -0.41
CA HIS A 169 15.93 1.16 0.57
C HIS A 169 14.48 1.07 1.06
N VAL A 170 13.52 0.77 0.15
CA VAL A 170 12.11 0.58 0.52
C VAL A 170 11.95 -0.66 1.39
N THR A 171 12.64 -1.75 1.01
CA THR A 171 12.63 -3.00 1.79
C THR A 171 13.26 -2.82 3.16
N ALA A 172 14.40 -2.10 3.24
CA ALA A 172 15.06 -1.82 4.52
C ALA A 172 14.19 -0.96 5.44
N VAL A 173 13.49 0.05 4.92
CA VAL A 173 12.53 0.85 5.68
C VAL A 173 11.38 -0.01 6.19
N LEU A 174 10.74 -0.80 5.32
CA LEU A 174 9.63 -1.67 5.71
C LEU A 174 10.06 -2.64 6.82
N ARG A 175 11.23 -3.27 6.67
CA ARG A 175 11.77 -4.18 7.68
C ARG A 175 12.05 -3.45 9.01
N ALA A 176 12.66 -2.26 8.97
CA ALA A 176 12.90 -1.47 10.18
C ALA A 176 11.62 -1.01 10.88
N GLN A 177 10.57 -0.67 10.14
CA GLN A 177 9.26 -0.31 10.68
C GLN A 177 8.51 -1.52 11.26
N SER A 178 8.68 -2.72 10.69
CA SER A 178 8.00 -3.94 11.12
C SER A 178 8.31 -4.35 12.58
N TYR A 179 9.38 -3.81 13.16
CA TYR A 179 9.74 -4.06 14.56
C TYR A 179 8.91 -3.27 15.58
N ALA A 180 8.16 -2.26 15.12
CA ALA A 180 7.39 -1.38 16.00
C ALA A 180 5.95 -1.14 15.54
N SER A 181 5.61 -1.52 14.31
CA SER A 181 4.31 -1.32 13.68
C SER A 181 3.71 -2.66 13.24
N PRO A 182 2.56 -3.08 13.81
CA PRO A 182 1.86 -4.27 13.38
C PRO A 182 1.47 -4.23 11.89
N ALA A 183 1.02 -3.07 11.39
CA ALA A 183 0.71 -2.87 9.98
C ALA A 183 1.94 -3.07 9.07
N ALA A 184 3.09 -2.49 9.45
CA ALA A 184 4.33 -2.69 8.72
C ALA A 184 4.81 -4.16 8.79
N LYS A 185 4.61 -4.84 9.92
CA LYS A 185 4.93 -6.27 10.05
C LYS A 185 4.07 -7.13 9.14
N LEU A 186 2.75 -6.89 9.08
CA LEU A 186 1.88 -7.57 8.12
C LEU A 186 2.41 -7.38 6.69
N LYS A 187 2.76 -6.15 6.32
CA LYS A 187 3.28 -5.84 4.99
C LYS A 187 4.62 -6.53 4.72
N ASP A 188 5.50 -6.66 5.71
CA ASP A 188 6.76 -7.42 5.58
C ASP A 188 6.50 -8.92 5.39
N MET A 189 5.50 -9.48 6.10
CA MET A 189 5.10 -10.88 5.98
C MET A 189 4.37 -11.22 4.68
N THR A 190 3.84 -10.23 3.96
CA THR A 190 3.10 -10.43 2.70
C THR A 190 3.84 -9.95 1.45
N ASN A 191 4.88 -9.12 1.59
CA ASN A 191 5.60 -8.52 0.45
C ASN A 191 7.02 -8.03 0.77
N GLY A 192 7.58 -8.37 1.94
CA GLY A 192 8.91 -7.96 2.38
C GLY A 192 9.89 -9.12 2.50
N ILE A 193 10.84 -8.96 3.45
CA ILE A 193 11.90 -9.97 3.68
C ILE A 193 11.31 -11.23 4.30
N ALA A 194 10.43 -11.12 5.29
CA ALA A 194 9.80 -12.29 5.89
C ALA A 194 8.98 -13.09 4.85
N PHE A 195 8.33 -12.39 3.94
CA PHE A 195 7.64 -13.03 2.82
C PHE A 195 8.59 -13.78 1.90
N TYR A 196 9.70 -13.17 1.53
CA TYR A 196 10.72 -13.81 0.71
C TYR A 196 11.29 -15.07 1.36
N GLU A 197 11.56 -15.05 2.66
CA GLU A 197 12.03 -16.21 3.42
C GLU A 197 11.03 -17.36 3.34
N THR A 198 9.74 -17.08 3.51
CA THR A 198 8.67 -18.10 3.39
C THR A 198 8.57 -18.63 1.96
N VAL A 199 8.53 -17.76 0.96
CA VAL A 199 8.44 -18.16 -0.46
C VAL A 199 9.66 -19.00 -0.85
N SER A 200 10.86 -18.62 -0.41
CA SER A 200 12.09 -19.37 -0.70
C SER A 200 12.08 -20.75 -0.05
N TYR A 201 11.65 -20.84 1.20
CA TYR A 201 11.54 -22.11 1.91
C TYR A 201 10.57 -23.07 1.19
N ILE A 202 9.37 -22.58 0.85
CA ILE A 202 8.34 -23.40 0.20
C ILE A 202 8.81 -23.83 -1.21
N GLU A 203 9.46 -22.94 -1.96
CA GLU A 203 9.96 -23.26 -3.32
C GLU A 203 11.07 -24.30 -3.26
N GLU A 204 11.99 -24.21 -2.31
CA GLU A 204 13.11 -25.15 -2.11
C GLU A 204 12.63 -26.54 -1.61
N HIS A 205 11.55 -26.59 -0.82
CA HIS A 205 10.96 -27.82 -0.28
C HIS A 205 9.61 -28.15 -0.91
N PHE A 206 9.41 -27.77 -2.19
CA PHE A 206 8.09 -27.77 -2.81
C PHE A 206 7.39 -29.13 -2.78
N GLU A 207 8.11 -30.24 -3.01
CA GLU A 207 7.50 -31.57 -3.04
C GLU A 207 6.97 -32.01 -1.67
N GLU A 208 7.51 -31.44 -0.59
CA GLU A 208 7.07 -31.72 0.78
C GLU A 208 5.95 -30.78 1.23
N GLU A 209 5.94 -29.53 0.74
CA GLU A 209 5.04 -28.46 1.17
C GLU A 209 3.81 -28.28 0.24
N LYS A 210 3.80 -28.85 -0.97
CA LYS A 210 2.79 -28.55 -2.01
C LYS A 210 1.34 -28.85 -1.58
N GLU A 211 1.10 -29.95 -0.89
CA GLU A 211 -0.23 -30.34 -0.43
C GLU A 211 -0.72 -29.38 0.65
N LYS A 212 0.10 -29.14 1.64
CA LYS A 212 -0.18 -28.18 2.71
C LYS A 212 -0.36 -26.76 2.18
N LEU A 213 0.44 -26.33 1.18
CA LEU A 213 0.28 -25.04 0.54
C LEU A 213 -1.07 -24.93 -0.16
N SER A 214 -1.44 -25.94 -0.97
CA SER A 214 -2.72 -25.98 -1.68
C SER A 214 -3.90 -25.90 -0.69
N GLU A 215 -3.90 -26.74 0.35
CA GLU A 215 -4.91 -26.71 1.40
C GLU A 215 -5.02 -25.30 2.04
N LYS A 216 -3.89 -24.68 2.39
CA LYS A 216 -3.85 -23.34 2.98
C LYS A 216 -4.42 -22.28 2.03
N LEU A 217 -4.08 -22.32 0.73
CA LEU A 217 -4.61 -21.37 -0.24
C LEU A 217 -6.12 -21.52 -0.42
N ILE A 218 -6.63 -22.75 -0.48
CA ILE A 218 -8.07 -23.06 -0.57
C ILE A 218 -8.80 -22.59 0.68
N ASP A 219 -8.27 -22.87 1.88
CA ASP A 219 -8.88 -22.47 3.14
C ASP A 219 -8.92 -20.94 3.29
N LEU A 220 -7.85 -20.26 2.92
CA LEU A 220 -7.79 -18.79 2.91
C LEU A 220 -8.77 -18.19 1.91
N SER A 221 -8.90 -18.77 0.70
CA SER A 221 -9.90 -18.36 -0.28
C SER A 221 -11.31 -18.43 0.29
N LYS A 222 -11.66 -19.58 0.92
CA LYS A 222 -12.97 -19.78 1.58
C LYS A 222 -13.20 -18.82 2.75
N LYS A 223 -12.16 -18.50 3.51
CA LYS A 223 -12.23 -17.61 4.66
C LYS A 223 -12.39 -16.14 4.27
N LEU A 224 -11.71 -15.71 3.21
CA LEU A 224 -11.67 -14.33 2.75
C LEU A 224 -12.84 -13.99 1.84
N PHE A 225 -13.09 -14.80 0.81
CA PHE A 225 -14.03 -14.47 -0.26
C PHE A 225 -15.45 -14.90 0.06
N CYS A 226 -16.00 -14.29 1.12
CA CYS A 226 -17.36 -14.52 1.59
C CYS A 226 -18.24 -13.32 1.25
N GLY A 227 -19.52 -13.59 0.92
CA GLY A 227 -20.46 -12.54 0.53
C GLY A 227 -20.78 -11.54 1.66
N ASP A 228 -20.72 -11.95 2.92
CA ASP A 228 -20.88 -11.09 4.10
C ASP A 228 -19.60 -10.37 4.52
N ASN A 229 -18.45 -10.70 3.90
CA ASN A 229 -17.18 -10.03 4.07
C ASN A 229 -16.88 -9.00 2.98
N MET A 230 -17.77 -8.86 2.01
CA MET A 230 -17.57 -8.04 0.82
C MET A 230 -17.98 -6.59 1.06
N MET A 231 -17.15 -5.67 0.60
CA MET A 231 -17.40 -4.24 0.49
C MET A 231 -16.95 -3.76 -0.89
N LEU A 232 -17.60 -2.74 -1.45
CA LEU A 232 -17.20 -2.13 -2.71
C LEU A 232 -16.71 -0.68 -2.51
N SER A 233 -15.66 -0.32 -3.24
CA SER A 233 -15.32 1.05 -3.57
C SER A 233 -15.58 1.24 -5.07
N TYR A 234 -16.35 2.25 -5.43
CA TYR A 234 -16.74 2.48 -6.82
C TYR A 234 -16.57 3.94 -7.22
N THR A 235 -15.74 4.19 -8.23
CA THR A 235 -15.51 5.52 -8.79
C THR A 235 -16.11 5.60 -10.20
N ALA A 236 -17.09 6.46 -10.39
CA ALA A 236 -17.79 6.67 -11.66
C ALA A 236 -18.58 7.98 -11.63
N ALA A 237 -19.08 8.43 -12.79
CA ALA A 237 -20.16 9.40 -12.82
C ALA A 237 -21.48 8.76 -12.36
N ARG A 238 -22.48 9.56 -12.00
CA ARG A 238 -23.78 9.08 -11.44
C ARG A 238 -24.46 8.04 -12.33
N GLU A 239 -24.40 8.21 -13.65
CA GLU A 239 -24.94 7.26 -14.60
C GLU A 239 -24.27 5.87 -14.56
N GLY A 240 -23.04 5.80 -14.10
CA GLY A 240 -22.29 4.55 -13.93
C GLY A 240 -22.85 3.65 -12.81
N LEU A 241 -23.78 4.13 -12.00
CA LEU A 241 -24.50 3.30 -11.00
C LEU A 241 -25.52 2.36 -11.64
N GLU A 242 -25.90 2.59 -12.91
CA GLU A 242 -26.88 1.73 -13.58
C GLU A 242 -26.38 0.28 -13.64
N GLY A 243 -27.20 -0.64 -13.12
CA GLY A 243 -26.89 -2.08 -13.06
C GLY A 243 -25.85 -2.49 -12.00
N LEU A 244 -25.25 -1.56 -11.23
CA LEU A 244 -24.25 -1.91 -10.22
C LEU A 244 -24.84 -2.80 -9.11
N GLU A 245 -26.10 -2.56 -8.70
CA GLU A 245 -26.77 -3.37 -7.67
C GLU A 245 -26.91 -4.82 -8.11
N GLU A 246 -27.33 -5.08 -9.33
CA GLU A 246 -27.47 -6.44 -9.88
C GLU A 246 -26.09 -7.14 -9.97
N MET A 247 -25.07 -6.43 -10.41
CA MET A 247 -23.69 -6.96 -10.47
C MET A 247 -23.14 -7.29 -9.09
N ALA A 248 -23.35 -6.41 -8.11
CA ALA A 248 -22.92 -6.61 -6.74
C ALA A 248 -23.65 -7.79 -6.09
N GLU A 249 -24.97 -7.91 -6.29
CA GLU A 249 -25.79 -9.02 -5.81
C GLU A 249 -25.34 -10.36 -6.41
N LYS A 250 -25.14 -10.41 -7.71
CA LYS A 250 -24.68 -11.61 -8.41
C LYS A 250 -23.30 -12.06 -7.91
N LEU A 251 -22.36 -11.12 -7.74
CA LEU A 251 -21.05 -11.43 -7.19
C LEU A 251 -21.19 -11.96 -5.76
N LYS A 252 -21.87 -11.22 -4.86
CA LYS A 252 -22.09 -11.61 -3.47
C LYS A 252 -22.66 -13.01 -3.34
N ASN A 253 -23.71 -13.32 -4.10
CA ASN A 253 -24.39 -14.62 -4.05
C ASN A 253 -23.56 -15.77 -4.61
N SER A 254 -22.51 -15.49 -5.38
CA SER A 254 -21.57 -16.48 -5.90
C SER A 254 -20.39 -16.76 -4.97
N LEU A 255 -20.14 -15.90 -3.98
CA LEU A 255 -19.06 -16.05 -3.02
C LEU A 255 -19.39 -17.11 -1.95
N HIS A 256 -18.37 -17.50 -1.19
CA HIS A 256 -18.56 -18.43 -0.08
C HIS A 256 -19.48 -17.86 0.99
N THR A 257 -20.15 -18.75 1.72
CA THR A 257 -20.89 -18.40 2.93
C THR A 257 -19.97 -18.57 4.13
N ARG A 258 -19.90 -17.57 5.00
CA ARG A 258 -19.10 -17.65 6.21
C ARG A 258 -19.70 -18.71 7.14
N THR A 259 -18.90 -19.68 7.52
CA THR A 259 -19.23 -20.54 8.65
C THR A 259 -18.99 -19.74 9.93
N ALA A 260 -19.99 -19.72 10.82
CA ALA A 260 -19.92 -18.99 12.09
C ALA A 260 -18.80 -19.58 12.96
N GLU A 261 -17.60 -19.08 12.84
CA GLU A 261 -16.47 -19.37 13.70
C GLU A 261 -15.93 -18.10 14.35
N GLU A 262 -15.59 -18.28 15.60
CA GLU A 262 -15.01 -17.36 16.58
C GLU A 262 -14.39 -16.05 16.08
N ASP A 263 -14.80 -14.98 16.72
CA ASP A 263 -14.33 -13.59 16.58
C ASP A 263 -12.86 -13.42 17.07
N LYS A 264 -11.96 -14.26 16.59
CA LYS A 264 -10.52 -14.16 16.88
C LYS A 264 -9.87 -13.20 15.93
N ARG A 265 -9.76 -11.95 16.35
CA ARG A 265 -9.00 -10.95 15.60
C ARG A 265 -7.51 -11.31 15.60
N CYS A 266 -6.88 -11.15 14.44
CA CYS A 266 -5.44 -11.32 14.29
C CYS A 266 -4.70 -10.33 15.20
N VAL A 267 -3.84 -10.86 16.08
CA VAL A 267 -2.94 -10.06 16.91
C VAL A 267 -1.53 -10.24 16.36
N ILE A 268 -0.93 -9.15 15.88
CA ILE A 268 0.43 -9.16 15.32
C ILE A 268 1.42 -8.69 16.39
N HIS A 269 2.39 -9.53 16.69
CA HIS A 269 3.40 -9.27 17.70
C HIS A 269 4.65 -8.64 17.08
N CYS A 270 5.05 -7.47 17.57
CA CYS A 270 6.26 -6.78 17.13
C CYS A 270 7.38 -6.94 18.17
N GLU A 271 8.58 -7.19 17.69
CA GLU A 271 9.77 -7.29 18.52
C GLU A 271 10.89 -6.40 17.97
N LYS A 272 11.46 -5.52 18.79
CA LYS A 272 12.54 -4.61 18.35
C LYS A 272 13.82 -5.39 18.06
N LYS A 273 14.36 -5.20 16.85
CA LYS A 273 15.60 -5.83 16.39
C LYS A 273 16.49 -4.84 15.65
N ASN A 274 17.80 -5.12 15.67
CA ASN A 274 18.78 -4.54 14.76
C ASN A 274 19.30 -5.68 13.88
N GLU A 275 19.06 -5.61 12.59
CA GLU A 275 19.41 -6.67 11.65
C GLU A 275 20.24 -6.13 10.49
N GLY A 276 21.02 -7.01 9.87
CA GLY A 276 21.73 -6.75 8.64
C GLY A 276 21.62 -7.95 7.72
N PHE A 277 21.19 -7.70 6.47
CA PHE A 277 21.07 -8.73 5.44
C PHE A 277 22.23 -8.61 4.45
N LYS A 278 22.92 -9.72 4.20
CA LYS A 278 24.02 -9.77 3.24
C LYS A 278 23.47 -10.02 1.84
N THR A 279 23.92 -9.23 0.90
CA THR A 279 23.62 -9.38 -0.53
C THR A 279 24.92 -9.40 -1.33
N ALA A 280 24.84 -9.79 -2.60
CA ALA A 280 25.99 -9.73 -3.52
C ALA A 280 26.34 -8.29 -3.95
N SER A 281 25.58 -7.28 -3.52
CA SER A 281 25.79 -5.87 -3.85
C SER A 281 27.03 -5.31 -3.15
N LYS A 282 27.74 -4.40 -3.83
CA LYS A 282 28.85 -3.61 -3.25
C LYS A 282 28.37 -2.35 -2.51
N VAL A 283 27.07 -2.08 -2.53
CA VAL A 283 26.44 -0.92 -1.90
C VAL A 283 25.35 -1.38 -0.93
N GLN A 284 25.04 -0.53 0.04
CA GLN A 284 24.11 -0.82 1.11
C GLN A 284 22.87 0.08 1.02
N TYR A 285 21.86 -0.32 1.76
CA TYR A 285 20.65 0.45 2.05
C TYR A 285 20.53 0.51 3.57
N VAL A 286 20.83 1.67 4.15
CA VAL A 286 20.87 1.84 5.61
C VAL A 286 19.60 2.53 6.05
N ALA A 287 18.77 1.86 6.83
CA ALA A 287 17.51 2.40 7.34
C ALA A 287 17.52 2.46 8.87
N LYS A 288 16.96 3.54 9.42
CA LYS A 288 16.65 3.70 10.84
C LYS A 288 15.22 4.21 10.95
N ALA A 289 14.37 3.48 11.68
CA ALA A 289 12.96 3.81 11.85
C ALA A 289 12.57 3.85 13.32
N GLY A 290 11.48 4.56 13.62
CA GLY A 290 10.90 4.64 14.95
C GLY A 290 9.48 5.20 14.90
N ASN A 291 8.81 5.24 16.06
CA ASN A 291 7.52 5.89 16.20
C ASN A 291 7.64 7.04 17.20
N PHE A 292 7.41 8.27 16.74
CA PHE A 292 7.54 9.47 17.57
C PHE A 292 6.30 9.71 18.46
N ILE A 293 5.14 9.14 18.11
CA ILE A 293 3.94 9.20 18.95
C ILE A 293 4.12 8.35 20.21
N ASP A 294 4.84 7.23 20.12
CA ASP A 294 5.23 6.43 21.31
C ASP A 294 6.08 7.24 22.31
N GLN A 295 6.70 8.34 21.85
CA GLN A 295 7.48 9.28 22.69
C GLN A 295 6.67 10.51 23.09
N GLY A 296 5.36 10.54 22.84
CA GLY A 296 4.46 11.65 23.22
C GLY A 296 4.47 12.83 22.24
N VAL A 297 5.10 12.72 21.08
CA VAL A 297 5.14 13.78 20.06
C VAL A 297 3.97 13.62 19.12
N ALA A 298 3.14 14.66 18.98
CA ALA A 298 2.02 14.67 18.03
C ALA A 298 2.50 14.94 16.59
N TYR A 299 1.77 14.36 15.62
CA TYR A 299 1.96 14.71 14.22
C TYR A 299 1.44 16.12 13.92
N THR A 300 2.21 16.88 13.16
CA THR A 300 1.82 18.20 12.64
C THR A 300 2.28 18.37 11.20
N GLY A 301 1.67 19.29 10.43
CA GLY A 301 2.08 19.63 9.06
C GLY A 301 3.54 20.09 8.96
N ALA A 302 4.10 20.66 10.03
CA ALA A 302 5.51 21.05 10.10
C ALA A 302 6.48 19.87 9.84
N LEU A 303 6.08 18.63 10.14
CA LEU A 303 6.88 17.43 9.83
C LEU A 303 7.02 17.18 8.33
N GLN A 304 6.09 17.65 7.50
CA GLN A 304 6.22 17.59 6.04
C GLN A 304 7.26 18.59 5.53
N ILE A 305 7.33 19.79 6.13
CA ILE A 305 8.40 20.76 5.84
C ILE A 305 9.74 20.20 6.31
N LEU A 306 9.79 19.62 7.51
CA LEU A 306 10.99 18.96 8.04
C LEU A 306 11.51 17.87 7.10
N LYS A 307 10.64 17.06 6.52
CA LYS A 307 10.98 16.06 5.50
C LYS A 307 11.72 16.69 4.32
N VAL A 308 11.26 17.85 3.83
CA VAL A 308 11.88 18.57 2.71
C VAL A 308 13.23 19.12 3.15
N ILE A 309 13.32 19.78 4.31
CA ILE A 309 14.58 20.29 4.86
C ILE A 309 15.61 19.16 4.99
N MET A 310 15.24 18.05 5.63
CA MET A 310 16.13 16.91 5.79
C MET A 310 16.64 16.38 4.45
N SER A 311 15.75 16.24 3.48
CA SER A 311 16.09 15.64 2.19
C SER A 311 16.99 16.51 1.32
N TYR A 312 16.86 17.84 1.38
CA TYR A 312 17.60 18.77 0.51
C TYR A 312 18.81 19.45 1.18
N ASP A 313 18.86 19.48 2.52
CA ASP A 313 19.96 20.10 3.23
C ASP A 313 20.78 19.05 4.01
N TYR A 314 20.33 18.62 5.20
CA TYR A 314 21.14 17.84 6.11
C TYR A 314 21.56 16.48 5.57
N LEU A 315 20.59 15.66 5.15
CA LEU A 315 20.86 14.31 4.64
C LEU A 315 21.62 14.36 3.31
N TRP A 316 21.20 15.24 2.41
CA TRP A 316 21.86 15.42 1.12
C TRP A 316 23.33 15.76 1.26
N GLN A 317 23.67 16.76 2.11
CA GLN A 317 25.04 17.19 2.30
C GLN A 317 25.91 16.11 2.98
N ASN A 318 25.39 15.43 3.98
CA ASN A 318 26.20 14.52 4.79
C ASN A 318 26.24 13.09 4.23
N ILE A 319 25.16 12.57 3.65
CA ILE A 319 25.06 11.21 3.14
C ILE A 319 25.42 11.14 1.66
N ARG A 320 24.88 12.06 0.81
CA ARG A 320 25.16 12.03 -0.61
C ARG A 320 26.47 12.74 -0.95
N VAL A 321 26.57 14.03 -0.67
CA VAL A 321 27.71 14.85 -1.12
C VAL A 321 29.00 14.44 -0.44
N LYS A 322 29.02 14.38 0.89
CA LYS A 322 30.21 14.01 1.68
C LYS A 322 30.35 12.50 1.85
N GLY A 323 29.25 11.74 1.86
CA GLY A 323 29.21 10.31 2.11
C GLY A 323 29.34 9.45 0.85
N GLY A 324 28.99 9.97 -0.32
CA GLY A 324 29.08 9.27 -1.59
C GLY A 324 27.92 8.31 -1.88
N ALA A 325 26.84 8.34 -1.08
CA ALA A 325 25.62 7.61 -1.39
C ALA A 325 24.93 8.19 -2.62
N TYR A 326 24.16 7.37 -3.33
CA TYR A 326 23.40 7.83 -4.49
C TYR A 326 22.18 8.66 -4.10
N GLY A 327 21.56 8.38 -2.97
CA GLY A 327 20.41 9.12 -2.44
C GLY A 327 20.21 8.92 -0.94
N CYS A 328 19.35 9.76 -0.38
CA CYS A 328 18.91 9.69 1.01
C CYS A 328 17.49 10.25 1.12
N MET A 329 16.71 9.69 2.02
CA MET A 329 15.31 10.06 2.20
C MET A 329 14.92 10.02 3.67
N SER A 330 13.91 10.81 4.03
CA SER A 330 13.22 10.73 5.31
C SER A 330 11.72 10.84 5.09
N ASN A 331 10.94 10.32 6.01
CA ASN A 331 9.50 10.52 6.02
C ASN A 331 8.97 10.48 7.46
N PHE A 332 7.87 11.19 7.68
CA PHE A 332 7.13 11.23 8.94
C PHE A 332 5.65 11.18 8.59
N ASN A 333 4.94 10.17 9.08
CA ASN A 333 3.53 9.97 8.76
C ASN A 333 2.60 10.24 9.96
N ARG A 334 1.30 10.27 9.69
CA ARG A 334 0.27 10.63 10.68
C ARG A 334 0.13 9.64 11.82
N ILE A 335 0.54 8.38 11.62
CA ILE A 335 0.52 7.34 12.65
C ILE A 335 1.80 7.30 13.49
N GLY A 336 2.65 8.31 13.34
CA GLY A 336 3.86 8.46 14.14
C GLY A 336 5.08 7.74 13.61
N GLU A 337 4.99 7.02 12.51
CA GLU A 337 6.16 6.37 11.94
C GLU A 337 7.06 7.39 11.27
N GLY A 338 8.31 7.39 11.69
CA GLY A 338 9.39 8.17 11.09
C GLY A 338 10.55 7.29 10.69
N TYR A 339 11.22 7.64 9.58
CA TYR A 339 12.42 6.94 9.16
C TYR A 339 13.43 7.86 8.46
N PHE A 340 14.69 7.42 8.50
CA PHE A 340 15.77 7.86 7.63
C PHE A 340 16.26 6.66 6.84
N VAL A 341 16.60 6.86 5.57
CA VAL A 341 17.17 5.79 4.73
C VAL A 341 18.16 6.34 3.71
N SER A 342 19.23 5.59 3.46
CA SER A 342 20.15 5.85 2.35
C SER A 342 19.94 4.85 1.20
N TYR A 343 20.29 5.30 0.00
CA TYR A 343 20.16 4.52 -1.23
C TYR A 343 21.52 4.37 -1.91
N ARG A 344 21.92 3.13 -2.15
CA ARG A 344 23.23 2.77 -2.72
C ARG A 344 24.37 3.48 -1.99
N ASP A 345 24.47 3.22 -0.70
CA ASP A 345 25.40 3.86 0.22
C ASP A 345 26.67 3.01 0.38
N PRO A 346 27.86 3.59 0.23
CA PRO A 346 29.11 2.88 0.53
C PRO A 346 29.41 2.78 2.04
N ASN A 347 28.68 3.52 2.90
CA ASN A 347 28.93 3.61 4.34
C ASN A 347 27.79 3.01 5.15
N LEU A 348 28.12 2.34 6.26
CA LEU A 348 27.15 1.88 7.24
C LEU A 348 27.20 2.75 8.51
N LYS A 349 28.31 2.66 9.24
CA LYS A 349 28.45 3.34 10.54
C LYS A 349 28.33 4.86 10.42
N ARG A 350 29.06 5.45 9.47
CA ARG A 350 29.02 6.90 9.25
C ARG A 350 27.60 7.39 8.94
N THR A 351 26.82 6.62 8.18
CA THR A 351 25.44 6.98 7.84
C THR A 351 24.52 6.92 9.07
N LEU A 352 24.71 5.92 9.95
CA LEU A 352 24.00 5.86 11.22
C LEU A 352 24.37 7.03 12.13
N ASP A 353 25.68 7.39 12.21
CA ASP A 353 26.14 8.55 12.96
C ASP A 353 25.51 9.87 12.45
N VAL A 354 25.31 9.99 11.13
CA VAL A 354 24.60 11.13 10.53
C VAL A 354 23.13 11.14 10.96
N TYR A 355 22.44 10.00 10.98
CA TYR A 355 21.06 9.94 11.46
C TYR A 355 20.93 10.34 12.93
N ASP A 356 21.89 9.96 13.76
CA ASP A 356 21.91 10.33 15.17
C ASP A 356 22.21 11.82 15.38
N GLY A 357 22.99 12.45 14.49
CA GLY A 357 23.31 13.87 14.51
C GLY A 357 22.16 14.81 14.10
N VAL A 358 21.01 14.30 13.63
CA VAL A 358 19.85 15.12 13.23
C VAL A 358 19.36 16.03 14.35
N VAL A 359 19.37 15.56 15.60
CA VAL A 359 18.91 16.34 16.76
C VAL A 359 19.76 17.59 16.96
N ASP A 360 21.09 17.45 16.87
CA ASP A 360 21.99 18.58 17.05
C ASP A 360 21.94 19.56 15.88
N TYR A 361 21.75 19.04 14.66
CA TYR A 361 21.49 19.89 13.51
C TYR A 361 20.23 20.74 13.71
N LEU A 362 19.11 20.13 14.13
CA LEU A 362 17.84 20.84 14.33
C LEU A 362 17.89 21.88 15.44
N LYS A 363 18.61 21.60 16.56
CA LYS A 363 18.80 22.59 17.65
C LYS A 363 19.52 23.86 17.17
N ASN A 364 20.39 23.73 16.18
CA ASN A 364 21.18 24.83 15.64
C ASN A 364 20.67 25.33 14.28
N PHE A 365 19.53 24.80 13.82
CA PHE A 365 18.98 25.14 12.52
C PHE A 365 18.49 26.57 12.50
N THR A 366 19.01 27.33 11.56
CA THR A 366 18.58 28.69 11.26
C THR A 366 18.39 28.82 9.75
N VAL A 367 17.36 29.50 9.31
CA VAL A 367 17.04 29.62 7.91
C VAL A 367 16.51 31.02 7.62
N SER A 368 16.82 31.58 6.43
CA SER A 368 16.23 32.83 5.99
C SER A 368 14.74 32.65 5.65
N GLU A 369 13.95 33.71 5.75
CA GLU A 369 12.53 33.69 5.35
C GLU A 369 12.38 33.21 3.88
N ARG A 370 13.28 33.65 3.00
CA ARG A 370 13.29 33.23 1.61
C ARG A 370 13.50 31.72 1.43
N ASP A 371 14.39 31.13 2.20
CA ASP A 371 14.68 29.71 2.10
C ASP A 371 13.59 28.87 2.77
N MET A 372 13.00 29.36 3.86
CA MET A 372 11.80 28.73 4.46
C MET A 372 10.65 28.70 3.46
N THR A 373 10.41 29.81 2.75
CA THR A 373 9.40 29.87 1.67
C THR A 373 9.65 28.80 0.59
N LYS A 374 10.92 28.55 0.21
CA LYS A 374 11.24 27.47 -0.75
C LYS A 374 10.89 26.09 -0.22
N TYR A 375 11.15 25.80 1.07
CA TYR A 375 10.79 24.53 1.68
C TYR A 375 9.27 24.33 1.76
N ILE A 376 8.52 25.39 2.09
CA ILE A 376 7.06 25.38 2.08
C ILE A 376 6.53 25.11 0.66
N ILE A 377 7.00 25.83 -0.34
CA ILE A 377 6.61 25.62 -1.75
C ILE A 377 6.94 24.19 -2.20
N GLY A 378 8.13 23.68 -1.86
CA GLY A 378 8.52 22.31 -2.15
C GLY A 378 7.62 21.27 -1.50
N THR A 379 7.17 21.53 -0.27
CA THR A 379 6.22 20.67 0.45
C THR A 379 4.86 20.69 -0.23
N MET A 380 4.33 21.86 -0.54
CA MET A 380 3.02 22.01 -1.19
C MET A 380 2.99 21.40 -2.59
N SER A 381 4.05 21.57 -3.36
CA SER A 381 4.17 20.92 -4.67
C SER A 381 4.09 19.39 -4.62
N GLY A 382 4.51 18.78 -3.50
CA GLY A 382 4.36 17.35 -3.28
C GLY A 382 2.94 16.92 -2.87
N ILE A 383 2.18 17.82 -2.25
CA ILE A 383 0.81 17.58 -1.77
C ILE A 383 -0.21 17.86 -2.88
N ASP A 384 -0.01 18.94 -3.62
CA ASP A 384 -0.93 19.46 -4.63
C ASP A 384 -0.57 18.94 -6.04
N GLN A 385 -0.56 17.61 -6.18
CA GLN A 385 -0.31 16.98 -7.48
C GLN A 385 -1.62 16.75 -8.23
N PRO A 386 -1.67 17.02 -9.56
CA PRO A 386 -2.83 16.69 -10.38
C PRO A 386 -3.18 15.21 -10.28
N MET A 387 -4.44 14.90 -10.04
CA MET A 387 -4.94 13.53 -9.90
C MET A 387 -5.87 13.16 -11.04
N THR A 388 -5.73 11.92 -11.52
CA THR A 388 -6.72 11.31 -12.41
C THR A 388 -8.03 11.02 -11.66
N PRO A 389 -9.17 10.83 -12.36
CA PRO A 389 -10.41 10.41 -11.71
C PRO A 389 -10.24 9.16 -10.80
N ALA A 390 -9.52 8.14 -11.26
CA ALA A 390 -9.20 6.96 -10.48
C ALA A 390 -8.44 7.33 -9.19
N SER A 391 -7.39 8.13 -9.30
CA SER A 391 -6.57 8.53 -8.13
C SER A 391 -7.35 9.40 -7.14
N LYS A 392 -8.34 10.18 -7.59
CA LYS A 392 -9.25 10.93 -6.69
C LYS A 392 -10.15 10.00 -5.91
N GLY A 393 -10.71 8.96 -6.55
CA GLY A 393 -11.49 7.91 -5.90
C GLY A 393 -10.66 7.12 -4.89
N GLU A 394 -9.50 6.61 -5.29
CA GLU A 394 -8.57 5.91 -4.42
C GLU A 394 -8.15 6.74 -3.19
N ARG A 395 -7.85 8.04 -3.41
CA ARG A 395 -7.55 8.96 -2.29
C ARG A 395 -8.74 9.11 -1.35
N SER A 396 -9.95 9.30 -1.90
CA SER A 396 -11.17 9.46 -1.11
C SER A 396 -11.44 8.20 -0.28
N MET A 397 -11.31 7.02 -0.89
CA MET A 397 -11.43 5.73 -0.20
C MET A 397 -10.35 5.56 0.88
N ASN A 398 -9.09 5.89 0.58
CA ASN A 398 -8.00 5.84 1.56
C ASN A 398 -8.29 6.73 2.77
N LEU A 399 -8.76 7.95 2.58
CA LEU A 399 -9.09 8.87 3.66
C LEU A 399 -10.28 8.35 4.49
N TYR A 400 -11.30 7.78 3.83
CA TYR A 400 -12.44 7.13 4.49
C TYR A 400 -11.99 5.96 5.37
N MET A 401 -11.26 5.03 4.82
CA MET A 401 -10.80 3.83 5.51
C MET A 401 -9.82 4.14 6.66
N ASN A 402 -8.97 5.16 6.50
CA ASN A 402 -8.07 5.64 7.56
C ASN A 402 -8.79 6.55 8.58
N LYS A 403 -10.09 6.79 8.45
CA LYS A 403 -10.92 7.66 9.29
C LYS A 403 -10.39 9.11 9.39
N VAL A 404 -9.84 9.62 8.29
CA VAL A 404 -9.35 10.99 8.18
C VAL A 404 -10.50 11.91 7.80
N SER A 405 -10.92 12.80 8.70
CA SER A 405 -11.93 13.82 8.38
C SER A 405 -11.34 14.92 7.48
N ALA A 406 -12.21 15.61 6.72
CA ALA A 406 -11.81 16.76 5.89
C ALA A 406 -11.11 17.84 6.71
N VAL A 407 -11.64 18.13 7.91
CA VAL A 407 -11.04 19.10 8.86
C VAL A 407 -9.65 18.66 9.32
N SER A 408 -9.51 17.40 9.70
CA SER A 408 -8.21 16.82 10.10
C SER A 408 -7.21 16.80 8.93
N TYR A 409 -7.69 16.56 7.72
CA TYR A 409 -6.85 16.61 6.53
C TYR A 409 -6.29 18.02 6.30
N THR A 410 -7.15 19.04 6.38
CA THR A 410 -6.78 20.46 6.20
C THR A 410 -5.77 20.92 7.25
N HIS A 411 -6.06 20.70 8.53
CA HIS A 411 -5.19 21.17 9.63
C HIS A 411 -3.83 20.45 9.72
N LEU A 412 -3.74 19.20 9.25
CA LEU A 412 -2.53 18.40 9.37
C LEU A 412 -1.67 18.36 8.08
N THR A 413 -2.19 18.89 6.96
CA THR A 413 -1.45 18.95 5.70
C THR A 413 -0.92 20.34 5.38
N LEU A 414 -1.58 21.39 5.86
CA LEU A 414 -1.09 22.76 5.68
C LEU A 414 -0.18 23.13 6.84
N PRO A 415 1.01 23.65 6.58
CA PRO A 415 1.93 24.14 7.61
C PRO A 415 1.41 25.39 8.30
#